data_f160d2581107e051713890241cede60e
#
_entry.id   f160d2581107e051713890241cede60e
#
_cell.length_a   1.000
_cell.length_b   1.000
_cell.length_c   1.000
_cell.angle_alpha   90.00
_cell.angle_beta   90.00
_cell.angle_gamma   90.00
#
_symmetry.space_group_name_H-M   'P 1'
#
loop_
_entity.id
_entity.type
_entity.pdbx_description
1 polymer ?
#
loop_
_entity_poly.entity_id
_entity_poly.type
_entity_poly.pdbx_seq_one_letter_code
_entity_poly.pdbx_strand_id
1 'polypeptide(L)'
;MSNIHPTAIVDSSASIHESVVIGPYSVIGPEVNIAADCELRSHVIINGPSNIGTGNKFFSFCVVGEDTPDLKYQGEKTTLEVGKNNTFREFCKVHRGTGADLGYTKIGDNNLIMPGVMIAHDCVLGNNNILVDNSGLAGHVKLGDHVTLGGYTLIHQFCQLGSYSFTGLGAQITMDVPAFTRVAGNPTKQAGLNSIGLERKDFSKGEISNLKKAYKIFFREGLKVNDALGKIRSECEQNDSVQVFIQSIENS
;
A
#
# COMPACT_ATOMS: atom_id res chain seq x y z
N MET A 1 -13.32 -33.26 1.15
CA MET A 1 -13.98 -32.52 2.26
C MET A 1 -13.99 -31.06 1.85
N SER A 2 -15.06 -30.33 2.13
CA SER A 2 -15.11 -28.90 1.84
C SER A 2 -14.06 -28.14 2.65
N ASN A 3 -13.26 -27.29 2.03
CA ASN A 3 -12.28 -26.45 2.71
C ASN A 3 -12.95 -25.23 3.38
N ILE A 4 -14.29 -25.16 3.31
CA ILE A 4 -15.10 -24.10 3.93
C ILE A 4 -15.72 -24.63 5.22
N HIS A 5 -15.46 -23.93 6.33
CA HIS A 5 -16.00 -24.34 7.65
C HIS A 5 -17.54 -24.23 7.67
N PRO A 6 -18.27 -25.16 8.30
CA PRO A 6 -19.75 -25.18 8.28
C PRO A 6 -20.42 -23.95 8.87
N THR A 7 -19.74 -23.16 9.71
CA THR A 7 -20.26 -21.92 10.27
C THR A 7 -19.89 -20.68 9.44
N ALA A 8 -19.17 -20.82 8.34
CA ALA A 8 -18.92 -19.72 7.43
C ALA A 8 -20.19 -19.44 6.61
N ILE A 9 -20.42 -18.16 6.34
CA ILE A 9 -21.54 -17.69 5.50
C ILE A 9 -20.94 -17.24 4.18
N VAL A 10 -21.40 -17.83 3.09
CA VAL A 10 -20.91 -17.51 1.73
C VAL A 10 -22.12 -17.17 0.87
N ASP A 11 -22.11 -15.96 0.29
CA ASP A 11 -23.16 -15.54 -0.63
C ASP A 11 -23.15 -16.41 -1.90
N SER A 12 -24.34 -16.70 -2.41
CA SER A 12 -24.51 -17.56 -3.60
C SER A 12 -23.91 -16.98 -4.88
N SER A 13 -23.69 -15.67 -4.95
CA SER A 13 -23.04 -15.00 -6.09
C SER A 13 -21.53 -14.95 -5.97
N ALA A 14 -20.95 -15.36 -4.83
CA ALA A 14 -19.50 -15.40 -4.66
C ALA A 14 -18.87 -16.55 -5.47
N SER A 15 -17.75 -16.27 -6.11
CA SER A 15 -16.96 -17.26 -6.85
C SER A 15 -15.69 -17.59 -6.07
N ILE A 16 -15.59 -18.83 -5.58
CA ILE A 16 -14.50 -19.26 -4.71
C ILE A 16 -13.80 -20.46 -5.34
N HIS A 17 -12.49 -20.34 -5.57
CA HIS A 17 -11.69 -21.46 -6.09
C HIS A 17 -11.67 -22.63 -5.08
N GLU A 18 -11.67 -23.86 -5.56
CA GLU A 18 -11.78 -25.09 -4.74
C GLU A 18 -10.65 -25.27 -3.71
N SER A 19 -9.46 -24.69 -3.95
CA SER A 19 -8.31 -24.74 -3.02
C SER A 19 -8.39 -23.75 -1.87
N VAL A 20 -9.35 -22.81 -1.87
CA VAL A 20 -9.49 -21.78 -0.83
C VAL A 20 -9.94 -22.40 0.48
N VAL A 21 -9.29 -21.99 1.57
CA VAL A 21 -9.64 -22.41 2.94
C VAL A 21 -10.36 -21.25 3.64
N ILE A 22 -11.57 -21.51 4.13
CA ILE A 22 -12.38 -20.51 4.87
C ILE A 22 -12.66 -21.02 6.28
N GLY A 23 -12.12 -20.29 7.26
CA GLY A 23 -12.26 -20.60 8.69
C GLY A 23 -13.64 -20.25 9.25
N PRO A 24 -13.88 -20.65 10.53
CA PRO A 24 -15.18 -20.51 11.17
C PRO A 24 -15.61 -19.05 11.31
N TYR A 25 -16.95 -18.86 11.21
CA TYR A 25 -17.60 -17.56 11.38
C TYR A 25 -17.13 -16.46 10.42
N SER A 26 -16.50 -16.84 9.31
CA SER A 26 -16.16 -15.89 8.25
C SER A 26 -17.38 -15.62 7.37
N VAL A 27 -17.45 -14.42 6.80
CA VAL A 27 -18.55 -13.97 5.94
C VAL A 27 -17.98 -13.52 4.60
N ILE A 28 -18.46 -14.11 3.53
CA ILE A 28 -18.13 -13.72 2.15
C ILE A 28 -19.41 -13.17 1.52
N GLY A 29 -19.36 -11.87 1.20
CA GLY A 29 -20.49 -11.14 0.63
C GLY A 29 -20.70 -11.39 -0.86
N PRO A 30 -21.70 -10.71 -1.44
CA PRO A 30 -22.03 -10.83 -2.86
C PRO A 30 -20.90 -10.28 -3.76
N GLU A 31 -20.84 -10.77 -5.00
CA GLU A 31 -19.89 -10.34 -6.02
C GLU A 31 -18.41 -10.39 -5.59
N VAL A 32 -18.05 -11.31 -4.68
CA VAL A 32 -16.67 -11.57 -4.27
C VAL A 32 -16.09 -12.71 -5.09
N ASN A 33 -14.92 -12.47 -5.69
CA ASN A 33 -14.15 -13.49 -6.41
C ASN A 33 -12.85 -13.79 -5.64
N ILE A 34 -12.61 -15.04 -5.23
CA ILE A 34 -11.40 -15.46 -4.52
C ILE A 34 -10.68 -16.52 -5.35
N ALA A 35 -9.48 -16.16 -5.83
CA ALA A 35 -8.62 -17.06 -6.59
C ALA A 35 -7.97 -18.14 -5.72
N ALA A 36 -7.19 -19.04 -6.35
CA ALA A 36 -6.58 -20.20 -5.71
C ALA A 36 -5.72 -19.89 -4.49
N ASP A 37 -5.60 -20.88 -3.61
CA ASP A 37 -4.63 -20.95 -2.50
C ASP A 37 -4.73 -19.81 -1.47
N CYS A 38 -5.90 -19.18 -1.38
CA CYS A 38 -6.18 -18.20 -0.34
C CYS A 38 -6.57 -18.88 0.97
N GLU A 39 -6.13 -18.31 2.08
CA GLU A 39 -6.44 -18.77 3.44
C GLU A 39 -7.14 -17.66 4.22
N LEU A 40 -8.39 -17.89 4.62
CA LEU A 40 -9.14 -17.02 5.51
C LEU A 40 -9.23 -17.70 6.88
N ARG A 41 -8.71 -17.04 7.92
CA ARG A 41 -8.86 -17.53 9.30
C ARG A 41 -10.28 -17.29 9.82
N SER A 42 -10.50 -17.42 11.11
CA SER A 42 -11.83 -17.21 11.70
C SER A 42 -12.23 -15.74 11.68
N HIS A 43 -13.56 -15.48 11.55
CA HIS A 43 -14.13 -14.13 11.66
C HIS A 43 -13.56 -13.13 10.62
N VAL A 44 -13.24 -13.59 9.43
CA VAL A 44 -12.84 -12.73 8.31
C VAL A 44 -14.09 -12.32 7.55
N ILE A 45 -14.20 -11.04 7.22
CA ILE A 45 -15.27 -10.51 6.39
C ILE A 45 -14.66 -10.02 5.09
N ILE A 46 -15.15 -10.54 3.96
CA ILE A 46 -14.82 -10.01 2.63
C ILE A 46 -16.13 -9.63 1.95
N ASN A 47 -16.31 -8.34 1.67
CA ASN A 47 -17.46 -7.82 0.96
C ASN A 47 -17.10 -7.48 -0.50
N GLY A 48 -18.08 -7.49 -1.36
CA GLY A 48 -17.93 -7.23 -2.80
C GLY A 48 -18.64 -5.95 -3.27
N PRO A 49 -18.40 -5.58 -4.50
CA PRO A 49 -17.57 -6.27 -5.53
C PRO A 49 -16.08 -6.26 -5.22
N SER A 50 -15.47 -7.45 -5.10
CA SER A 50 -14.03 -7.56 -4.77
C SER A 50 -13.38 -8.72 -5.53
N ASN A 51 -12.20 -8.48 -6.07
CA ASN A 51 -11.38 -9.50 -6.73
C ASN A 51 -10.11 -9.76 -5.91
N ILE A 52 -9.98 -10.98 -5.39
CA ILE A 52 -8.87 -11.40 -4.54
C ILE A 52 -7.99 -12.37 -5.34
N GLY A 53 -6.77 -11.98 -5.62
CA GLY A 53 -5.78 -12.78 -6.33
C GLY A 53 -5.31 -14.01 -5.55
N THR A 54 -4.42 -14.80 -6.14
CA THR A 54 -3.95 -16.08 -5.61
C THR A 54 -3.08 -15.92 -4.35
N GLY A 55 -3.17 -16.86 -3.42
CA GLY A 55 -2.23 -17.02 -2.31
C GLY A 55 -2.32 -15.98 -1.19
N ASN A 56 -3.40 -15.20 -1.14
CA ASN A 56 -3.60 -14.22 -0.10
C ASN A 56 -3.98 -14.87 1.25
N LYS A 57 -3.49 -14.29 2.35
CA LYS A 57 -3.79 -14.75 3.70
C LYS A 57 -4.46 -13.66 4.51
N PHE A 58 -5.63 -14.00 5.08
CA PHE A 58 -6.41 -13.10 5.91
C PHE A 58 -6.47 -13.65 7.33
N PHE A 59 -5.94 -12.89 8.27
CA PHE A 59 -5.98 -13.23 9.69
C PHE A 59 -7.31 -12.78 10.31
N SER A 60 -7.57 -13.29 11.51
CA SER A 60 -8.87 -13.10 12.17
C SER A 60 -9.25 -11.63 12.34
N PHE A 61 -10.55 -11.36 12.19
CA PHE A 61 -11.16 -10.03 12.33
C PHE A 61 -10.73 -9.01 11.27
N CYS A 62 -10.20 -9.44 10.12
CA CYS A 62 -10.06 -8.55 8.96
C CYS A 62 -11.44 -8.24 8.37
N VAL A 63 -11.63 -6.98 7.94
CA VAL A 63 -12.79 -6.51 7.17
C VAL A 63 -12.27 -5.89 5.88
N VAL A 64 -12.54 -6.53 4.76
CA VAL A 64 -11.96 -6.21 3.46
C VAL A 64 -13.06 -6.06 2.41
N GLY A 65 -12.98 -5.00 1.60
CA GLY A 65 -13.97 -4.71 0.56
C GLY A 65 -15.26 -4.07 1.08
N GLU A 66 -15.24 -3.48 2.27
CA GLU A 66 -16.40 -2.79 2.84
C GLU A 66 -16.68 -1.47 2.10
N ASP A 67 -17.90 -0.98 2.21
CA ASP A 67 -18.29 0.34 1.73
C ASP A 67 -17.43 1.42 2.35
N THR A 68 -17.14 2.48 1.56
CA THR A 68 -16.38 3.60 2.09
C THR A 68 -17.16 4.38 3.14
N PRO A 69 -16.52 4.86 4.21
CA PRO A 69 -17.16 5.76 5.18
C PRO A 69 -17.25 7.22 4.71
N ASP A 70 -16.96 7.52 3.44
CA ASP A 70 -17.11 8.86 2.89
C ASP A 70 -18.58 9.28 2.87
N LEU A 71 -18.89 10.44 3.44
CA LEU A 71 -20.25 10.99 3.50
C LEU A 71 -20.89 11.25 2.12
N LYS A 72 -20.08 11.34 1.07
CA LYS A 72 -20.55 11.52 -0.31
C LYS A 72 -20.93 10.22 -0.99
N TYR A 73 -20.51 9.07 -0.45
CA TYR A 73 -20.81 7.77 -1.01
C TYR A 73 -22.31 7.48 -0.90
N GLN A 74 -22.94 7.11 -2.02
CA GLN A 74 -24.37 6.86 -2.13
C GLN A 74 -24.70 5.41 -2.56
N GLY A 75 -23.73 4.48 -2.42
CA GLY A 75 -23.88 3.10 -2.81
C GLY A 75 -23.52 2.83 -4.28
N GLU A 76 -22.69 3.66 -4.87
CA GLU A 76 -22.21 3.47 -6.24
C GLU A 76 -21.43 2.16 -6.37
N LYS A 77 -21.55 1.52 -7.54
CA LYS A 77 -20.85 0.28 -7.82
C LYS A 77 -19.35 0.54 -7.98
N THR A 78 -18.59 0.21 -6.96
CA THR A 78 -17.14 0.38 -6.89
C THR A 78 -16.48 -0.93 -6.49
N THR A 79 -15.18 -1.09 -6.74
CA THR A 79 -14.50 -2.38 -6.58
C THR A 79 -13.28 -2.29 -5.65
N LEU A 80 -12.87 -3.48 -5.17
CA LEU A 80 -11.56 -3.71 -4.58
C LEU A 80 -10.79 -4.73 -5.42
N GLU A 81 -9.57 -4.39 -5.79
CA GLU A 81 -8.66 -5.26 -6.52
C GLU A 81 -7.46 -5.61 -5.64
N VAL A 82 -7.31 -6.87 -5.29
CA VAL A 82 -6.17 -7.37 -4.50
C VAL A 82 -5.35 -8.33 -5.33
N GLY A 83 -4.07 -8.02 -5.50
CA GLY A 83 -3.10 -8.87 -6.19
C GLY A 83 -2.81 -10.18 -5.46
N LYS A 84 -1.60 -10.69 -5.57
CA LYS A 84 -1.23 -12.04 -5.11
C LYS A 84 -0.37 -12.00 -3.85
N ASN A 85 -0.44 -13.10 -3.06
CA ASN A 85 0.48 -13.36 -1.94
C ASN A 85 0.55 -12.25 -0.88
N ASN A 86 -0.50 -11.49 -0.71
CA ASN A 86 -0.56 -10.50 0.37
C ASN A 86 -0.92 -11.18 1.70
N THR A 87 -0.43 -10.62 2.78
CA THR A 87 -0.78 -11.04 4.14
C THR A 87 -1.48 -9.88 4.86
N PHE A 88 -2.77 -10.09 5.17
CA PHE A 88 -3.57 -9.16 5.97
C PHE A 88 -3.63 -9.69 7.40
N ARG A 89 -2.98 -9.00 8.33
CA ARG A 89 -2.97 -9.37 9.73
C ARG A 89 -4.27 -8.91 10.41
N GLU A 90 -4.39 -9.24 11.67
CA GLU A 90 -5.61 -9.07 12.47
C GLU A 90 -6.11 -7.61 12.46
N PHE A 91 -7.44 -7.44 12.42
CA PHE A 91 -8.12 -6.16 12.49
C PHE A 91 -7.82 -5.18 11.34
N CYS A 92 -7.26 -5.64 10.23
CA CYS A 92 -7.10 -4.80 9.04
C CYS A 92 -8.46 -4.39 8.48
N LYS A 93 -8.53 -3.16 7.96
CA LYS A 93 -9.72 -2.61 7.29
C LYS A 93 -9.33 -2.09 5.92
N VAL A 94 -10.04 -2.53 4.88
CA VAL A 94 -9.82 -2.09 3.49
C VAL A 94 -11.17 -1.75 2.88
N HIS A 95 -11.33 -0.52 2.41
CA HIS A 95 -12.54 -0.06 1.76
C HIS A 95 -12.43 -0.11 0.24
N ARG A 96 -13.56 -0.29 -0.45
CA ARG A 96 -13.65 -0.15 -1.91
C ARG A 96 -13.44 1.29 -2.34
N GLY A 97 -13.36 1.55 -3.64
CA GLY A 97 -13.28 2.89 -4.20
C GLY A 97 -14.55 3.71 -4.07
N THR A 98 -14.54 4.91 -4.63
CA THR A 98 -15.71 5.80 -4.75
C THR A 98 -16.00 6.10 -6.22
N GLY A 99 -17.26 6.39 -6.55
CA GLY A 99 -17.65 6.82 -7.89
C GLY A 99 -17.13 8.21 -8.29
N ALA A 100 -16.58 8.95 -7.34
CA ALA A 100 -16.07 10.30 -7.57
C ALA A 100 -14.65 10.35 -8.14
N ASP A 101 -13.91 9.24 -8.11
CA ASP A 101 -12.52 9.16 -8.63
C ASP A 101 -12.32 7.85 -9.41
N LEU A 102 -11.44 6.97 -8.95
CA LEU A 102 -11.02 5.76 -9.68
C LEU A 102 -12.13 4.70 -9.78
N GLY A 103 -13.07 4.70 -8.86
CA GLY A 103 -14.08 3.65 -8.75
C GLY A 103 -13.53 2.34 -8.16
N TYR A 104 -12.26 2.30 -7.78
CA TYR A 104 -11.65 1.13 -7.17
C TYR A 104 -10.55 1.49 -6.17
N THR A 105 -10.34 0.61 -5.21
CA THR A 105 -9.11 0.54 -4.40
C THR A 105 -8.28 -0.63 -4.93
N LYS A 106 -6.95 -0.45 -5.05
CA LYS A 106 -6.06 -1.48 -5.59
C LYS A 106 -4.88 -1.74 -4.67
N ILE A 107 -4.61 -3.02 -4.42
CA ILE A 107 -3.45 -3.50 -3.67
C ILE A 107 -2.68 -4.45 -4.59
N GLY A 108 -1.39 -4.20 -4.80
CA GLY A 108 -0.50 -5.05 -5.62
C GLY A 108 -0.16 -6.38 -4.94
N ASP A 109 1.01 -6.90 -5.24
CA ASP A 109 1.44 -8.24 -4.84
C ASP A 109 2.41 -8.20 -3.63
N ASN A 110 2.44 -9.30 -2.85
CA ASN A 110 3.45 -9.56 -1.80
C ASN A 110 3.52 -8.50 -0.69
N ASN A 111 2.43 -7.82 -0.39
CA ASN A 111 2.40 -6.82 0.67
C ASN A 111 2.15 -7.48 2.04
N LEU A 112 2.83 -6.97 3.07
CA LEU A 112 2.58 -7.31 4.47
C LEU A 112 1.81 -6.15 5.13
N ILE A 113 0.56 -6.41 5.45
CA ILE A 113 -0.36 -5.46 6.07
C ILE A 113 -0.54 -5.90 7.52
N MET A 114 0.16 -5.24 8.44
CA MET A 114 0.25 -5.64 9.85
C MET A 114 -1.02 -5.27 10.64
N PRO A 115 -1.16 -5.70 11.90
CA PRO A 115 -2.39 -5.54 12.66
C PRO A 115 -2.92 -4.11 12.73
N GLY A 116 -4.24 -3.97 12.60
CA GLY A 116 -4.93 -2.70 12.76
C GLY A 116 -4.75 -1.68 11.63
N VAL A 117 -4.06 -2.03 10.57
CA VAL A 117 -3.87 -1.14 9.41
C VAL A 117 -5.21 -0.82 8.75
N MET A 118 -5.38 0.46 8.37
CA MET A 118 -6.52 0.92 7.60
C MET A 118 -6.09 1.43 6.23
N ILE A 119 -6.76 0.95 5.18
CA ILE A 119 -6.62 1.42 3.80
C ILE A 119 -7.98 1.95 3.36
N ALA A 120 -8.08 3.27 3.19
CA ALA A 120 -9.31 3.90 2.76
C ALA A 120 -9.53 3.74 1.23
N HIS A 121 -10.64 4.30 0.76
CA HIS A 121 -11.09 4.24 -0.63
C HIS A 121 -10.09 4.86 -1.62
N ASP A 122 -10.13 4.40 -2.85
CA ASP A 122 -9.33 4.91 -3.98
C ASP A 122 -7.81 4.90 -3.77
N CYS A 123 -7.33 4.16 -2.75
CA CYS A 123 -5.90 3.95 -2.56
C CYS A 123 -5.34 3.00 -3.62
N VAL A 124 -4.13 3.29 -4.08
CA VAL A 124 -3.38 2.43 -5.02
C VAL A 124 -2.03 2.07 -4.41
N LEU A 125 -1.86 0.82 -4.06
CA LEU A 125 -0.62 0.29 -3.49
C LEU A 125 0.10 -0.59 -4.52
N GLY A 126 1.40 -0.37 -4.67
CA GLY A 126 2.30 -1.24 -5.43
C GLY A 126 2.60 -2.55 -4.70
N ASN A 127 3.78 -3.08 -4.93
CA ASN A 127 4.17 -4.42 -4.52
C ASN A 127 5.20 -4.39 -3.38
N ASN A 128 5.29 -5.49 -2.61
CA ASN A 128 6.32 -5.70 -1.58
C ASN A 128 6.35 -4.63 -0.49
N ASN A 129 5.23 -3.98 -0.22
CA ASN A 129 5.12 -2.96 0.82
C ASN A 129 4.96 -3.60 2.21
N ILE A 130 5.45 -2.90 3.23
CA ILE A 130 5.26 -3.26 4.63
C ILE A 130 4.55 -2.11 5.34
N LEU A 131 3.31 -2.33 5.71
CA LEU A 131 2.51 -1.40 6.49
C LEU A 131 2.49 -1.89 7.93
N VAL A 132 3.25 -1.20 8.80
CA VAL A 132 3.39 -1.62 10.20
C VAL A 132 2.16 -1.23 11.02
N ASP A 133 1.97 -1.87 12.15
CA ASP A 133 0.80 -1.84 13.03
C ASP A 133 0.17 -0.45 13.14
N ASN A 134 -1.17 -0.42 12.98
CA ASN A 134 -2.00 0.77 13.11
C ASN A 134 -1.62 1.94 12.18
N SER A 135 -0.90 1.68 11.09
CA SER A 135 -0.75 2.72 10.06
C SER A 135 -2.08 2.91 9.32
N GLY A 136 -2.32 4.14 8.88
CA GLY A 136 -3.58 4.53 8.22
C GLY A 136 -3.32 5.32 6.95
N LEU A 137 -3.96 4.90 5.85
CA LEU A 137 -3.98 5.58 4.58
C LEU A 137 -5.37 6.21 4.41
N ALA A 138 -5.42 7.54 4.34
CA ALA A 138 -6.65 8.23 3.94
C ALA A 138 -6.95 8.00 2.44
N GLY A 139 -8.10 8.46 1.97
CA GLY A 139 -8.50 8.25 0.58
C GLY A 139 -7.49 8.76 -0.44
N HIS A 140 -7.43 8.09 -1.60
CA HIS A 140 -6.60 8.48 -2.76
C HIS A 140 -5.08 8.41 -2.55
N VAL A 141 -4.60 7.79 -1.48
CA VAL A 141 -3.16 7.63 -1.23
C VAL A 141 -2.55 6.65 -2.23
N LYS A 142 -1.39 7.01 -2.77
CA LYS A 142 -0.62 6.13 -3.66
C LYS A 142 0.70 5.73 -3.02
N LEU A 143 0.96 4.43 -2.96
CA LEU A 143 2.25 3.87 -2.55
C LEU A 143 2.92 3.20 -3.75
N GLY A 144 4.19 3.50 -3.97
CA GLY A 144 5.02 2.75 -4.90
C GLY A 144 5.34 1.34 -4.40
N ASP A 145 6.38 0.74 -4.94
CA ASP A 145 6.86 -0.57 -4.51
C ASP A 145 7.85 -0.45 -3.34
N HIS A 146 7.92 -1.50 -2.50
CA HIS A 146 8.89 -1.58 -1.39
C HIS A 146 8.82 -0.43 -0.37
N VAL A 147 7.67 0.22 -0.24
CA VAL A 147 7.46 1.24 0.79
C VAL A 147 7.33 0.58 2.16
N THR A 148 7.97 1.16 3.16
CA THR A 148 7.79 0.71 4.55
C THR A 148 7.21 1.86 5.38
N LEU A 149 6.00 1.66 5.88
CA LEU A 149 5.37 2.57 6.84
C LEU A 149 5.72 2.12 8.25
N GLY A 150 6.32 3.00 9.06
CA GLY A 150 6.48 2.77 10.49
C GLY A 150 5.12 2.71 11.21
N GLY A 151 5.07 2.02 12.34
CA GLY A 151 3.82 1.90 13.10
C GLY A 151 3.19 3.27 13.41
N TYR A 152 1.86 3.31 13.43
CA TYR A 152 1.10 4.55 13.64
C TYR A 152 1.42 5.68 12.65
N THR A 153 1.96 5.37 11.47
CA THR A 153 2.06 6.35 10.38
C THR A 153 0.66 6.67 9.86
N LEU A 154 0.31 7.96 9.80
CA LEU A 154 -0.93 8.43 9.20
C LEU A 154 -0.63 9.24 7.95
N ILE A 155 -1.30 8.90 6.85
CA ILE A 155 -1.08 9.55 5.55
C ILE A 155 -2.34 10.32 5.15
N HIS A 156 -2.17 11.63 4.92
CA HIS A 156 -3.26 12.49 4.46
C HIS A 156 -3.70 12.10 3.04
N GLN A 157 -4.97 12.36 2.73
CA GLN A 157 -5.53 12.08 1.40
C GLN A 157 -4.69 12.69 0.28
N PHE A 158 -4.65 11.99 -0.86
CA PHE A 158 -3.93 12.35 -2.09
C PHE A 158 -2.41 12.31 -2.03
N CYS A 159 -1.80 12.07 -0.87
CA CYS A 159 -0.34 11.95 -0.79
C CYS A 159 0.18 10.73 -1.56
N GLN A 160 1.34 10.90 -2.19
CA GLN A 160 2.06 9.85 -2.90
C GLN A 160 3.38 9.55 -2.20
N LEU A 161 3.65 8.28 -1.94
CA LEU A 161 4.93 7.82 -1.40
C LEU A 161 5.65 6.99 -2.46
N GLY A 162 6.78 7.49 -2.93
CA GLY A 162 7.59 6.84 -3.97
C GLY A 162 8.22 5.54 -3.47
N SER A 163 8.59 4.68 -4.42
CA SER A 163 9.17 3.35 -4.16
C SER A 163 10.38 3.43 -3.23
N TYR A 164 10.55 2.41 -2.38
CA TYR A 164 11.64 2.31 -1.39
C TYR A 164 11.65 3.44 -0.34
N SER A 165 10.61 4.23 -0.23
CA SER A 165 10.51 5.23 0.85
C SER A 165 10.23 4.57 2.19
N PHE A 166 10.58 5.27 3.27
CA PHE A 166 10.40 4.80 4.64
C PHE A 166 9.83 5.92 5.52
N THR A 167 8.83 5.61 6.32
CA THR A 167 8.30 6.51 7.33
C THR A 167 8.68 6.05 8.74
N GLY A 168 9.11 6.96 9.59
CA GLY A 168 9.39 6.66 11.00
C GLY A 168 8.10 6.40 11.79
N LEU A 169 8.24 5.79 12.98
CA LEU A 169 7.14 5.56 13.92
C LEU A 169 6.37 6.86 14.20
N GLY A 170 5.04 6.82 14.10
CA GLY A 170 4.15 7.94 14.41
C GLY A 170 4.25 9.13 13.43
N ALA A 171 4.83 8.94 12.24
CA ALA A 171 4.92 10.01 11.26
C ALA A 171 3.53 10.41 10.74
N GLN A 172 3.30 11.73 10.62
CA GLN A 172 2.09 12.27 9.99
C GLN A 172 2.43 12.89 8.64
N ILE A 173 2.08 12.17 7.58
CA ILE A 173 2.43 12.52 6.21
C ILE A 173 1.34 13.43 5.65
N THR A 174 1.70 14.66 5.30
CA THR A 174 0.79 15.67 4.73
C THR A 174 1.25 16.17 3.36
N MET A 175 2.36 15.63 2.84
CA MET A 175 2.95 15.95 1.54
C MET A 175 3.55 14.69 0.93
N ASP A 176 3.76 14.71 -0.37
CA ASP A 176 4.40 13.61 -1.08
C ASP A 176 5.80 13.30 -0.55
N VAL A 177 6.16 12.02 -0.60
CA VAL A 177 7.47 11.53 -0.16
C VAL A 177 8.20 10.94 -1.36
N PRO A 178 9.29 11.55 -1.84
CA PRO A 178 10.03 11.03 -2.97
C PRO A 178 10.60 9.64 -2.72
N ALA A 179 10.77 8.87 -3.80
CA ALA A 179 11.33 7.53 -3.76
C ALA A 179 12.69 7.50 -3.03
N PHE A 180 13.00 6.38 -2.40
CA PHE A 180 14.25 6.11 -1.68
C PHE A 180 14.51 6.99 -0.45
N THR A 181 13.59 7.89 -0.10
CA THR A 181 13.82 8.82 1.02
C THR A 181 13.20 8.30 2.32
N ARG A 182 13.69 8.86 3.42
CA ARG A 182 13.16 8.60 4.76
C ARG A 182 12.59 9.89 5.35
N VAL A 183 11.40 9.78 5.91
CA VAL A 183 10.72 10.86 6.62
C VAL A 183 10.35 10.42 8.03
N ALA A 184 10.26 11.36 8.96
CA ALA A 184 9.86 11.04 10.34
C ALA A 184 9.31 12.28 11.07
N GLY A 185 8.58 12.04 12.14
CA GLY A 185 8.09 13.05 13.07
C GLY A 185 6.69 13.58 12.76
N ASN A 186 6.24 14.46 13.67
CA ASN A 186 4.99 15.23 13.57
C ASN A 186 5.27 16.67 14.03
N PRO A 187 5.29 17.67 13.13
CA PRO A 187 5.13 17.53 11.67
C PRO A 187 6.28 16.73 11.03
N THR A 188 5.95 16.04 9.95
CA THR A 188 6.92 15.20 9.22
C THR A 188 8.02 16.03 8.58
N LYS A 189 9.27 15.55 8.69
CA LYS A 189 10.46 16.15 8.09
C LYS A 189 11.28 15.12 7.34
N GLN A 190 11.98 15.57 6.31
CA GLN A 190 12.97 14.75 5.61
C GLN A 190 14.10 14.34 6.56
N ALA A 191 14.31 13.04 6.69
CA ALA A 191 15.31 12.43 7.59
C ALA A 191 16.46 11.74 6.84
N GLY A 192 16.58 11.98 5.54
CA GLY A 192 17.67 11.47 4.70
C GLY A 192 17.24 10.41 3.68
N LEU A 193 18.21 9.79 3.05
CA LEU A 193 18.01 8.63 2.18
C LEU A 193 17.74 7.37 3.05
N ASN A 194 16.92 6.45 2.56
CA ASN A 194 16.64 5.16 3.20
C ASN A 194 17.80 4.16 3.00
N SER A 195 19.04 4.57 3.30
CA SER A 195 20.24 3.79 2.99
C SER A 195 20.20 2.37 3.57
N ILE A 196 19.74 2.20 4.82
CA ILE A 196 19.66 0.89 5.47
C ILE A 196 18.62 -0.01 4.77
N GLY A 197 17.48 0.56 4.38
CA GLY A 197 16.47 -0.16 3.62
C GLY A 197 16.99 -0.61 2.25
N LEU A 198 17.76 0.22 1.57
CA LEU A 198 18.36 -0.08 0.28
C LEU A 198 19.44 -1.17 0.39
N GLU A 199 20.32 -1.10 1.40
CA GLU A 199 21.30 -2.15 1.67
C GLU A 199 20.65 -3.52 1.92
N ARG A 200 19.52 -3.56 2.63
CA ARG A 200 18.74 -4.79 2.86
C ARG A 200 18.03 -5.33 1.60
N LYS A 201 17.96 -4.54 0.56
CA LYS A 201 17.37 -4.88 -0.75
C LYS A 201 18.45 -5.03 -1.82
N ASP A 202 19.69 -5.28 -1.39
CA ASP A 202 20.84 -5.62 -2.22
C ASP A 202 21.26 -4.53 -3.22
N PHE A 203 20.89 -3.26 -2.96
CA PHE A 203 21.44 -2.14 -3.73
C PHE A 203 22.94 -2.04 -3.50
N SER A 204 23.69 -1.90 -4.57
CA SER A 204 25.15 -1.74 -4.52
C SER A 204 25.56 -0.45 -3.81
N LYS A 205 26.75 -0.43 -3.26
CA LYS A 205 27.33 0.79 -2.66
C LYS A 205 27.40 1.95 -3.67
N GLY A 206 27.64 1.65 -4.94
CA GLY A 206 27.67 2.63 -6.04
C GLY A 206 26.31 3.28 -6.24
N GLU A 207 25.23 2.48 -6.37
CA GLU A 207 23.86 2.99 -6.52
C GLU A 207 23.43 3.83 -5.32
N ILE A 208 23.70 3.36 -4.10
CA ILE A 208 23.38 4.11 -2.87
C ILE A 208 24.16 5.44 -2.83
N SER A 209 25.44 5.45 -3.26
CA SER A 209 26.24 6.67 -3.33
C SER A 209 25.68 7.66 -4.34
N ASN A 210 25.25 7.17 -5.50
CA ASN A 210 24.65 7.98 -6.55
C ASN A 210 23.30 8.58 -6.11
N LEU A 211 22.44 7.78 -5.49
CA LEU A 211 21.20 8.26 -4.87
C LEU A 211 21.43 9.27 -3.75
N LYS A 212 22.50 9.11 -2.93
CA LYS A 212 22.90 10.10 -1.93
C LYS A 212 23.28 11.44 -2.57
N LYS A 213 23.97 11.40 -3.72
CA LYS A 213 24.28 12.61 -4.49
C LYS A 213 23.00 13.28 -4.99
N ALA A 214 22.10 12.54 -5.62
CA ALA A 214 20.81 13.05 -6.08
C ALA A 214 19.97 13.66 -4.93
N TYR A 215 19.88 12.95 -3.80
CA TYR A 215 19.21 13.45 -2.59
C TYR A 215 19.82 14.77 -2.10
N LYS A 216 21.15 14.87 -2.05
CA LYS A 216 21.85 16.10 -1.62
C LYS A 216 21.54 17.28 -2.54
N ILE A 217 21.60 17.07 -3.85
CA ILE A 217 21.27 18.11 -4.83
C ILE A 217 19.84 18.61 -4.62
N PHE A 218 18.88 17.70 -4.46
CA PHE A 218 17.48 18.07 -4.34
C PHE A 218 17.13 18.73 -2.99
N PHE A 219 17.59 18.19 -1.88
CA PHE A 219 17.14 18.62 -0.55
C PHE A 219 18.10 19.53 0.22
N ARG A 220 19.36 19.70 -0.23
CA ARG A 220 20.38 20.37 0.58
C ARG A 220 21.07 21.55 -0.11
N GLU A 221 20.87 21.72 -1.40
CA GLU A 221 21.52 22.80 -2.15
C GLU A 221 20.64 24.06 -2.33
N GLY A 222 19.38 24.03 -1.88
CA GLY A 222 18.48 25.18 -1.95
C GLY A 222 18.05 25.57 -3.37
N LEU A 223 18.17 24.65 -4.33
CA LEU A 223 17.77 24.88 -5.71
C LEU A 223 16.24 24.82 -5.86
N LYS A 224 15.72 25.49 -6.90
CA LYS A 224 14.35 25.25 -7.33
C LYS A 224 14.22 23.84 -7.93
N VAL A 225 13.02 23.28 -7.89
CA VAL A 225 12.75 21.88 -8.33
C VAL A 225 13.35 21.60 -9.71
N ASN A 226 13.04 22.42 -10.72
CA ASN A 226 13.52 22.21 -12.09
C ASN A 226 15.04 22.31 -12.21
N ASP A 227 15.67 23.23 -11.49
CA ASP A 227 17.14 23.40 -11.50
C ASP A 227 17.81 22.19 -10.81
N ALA A 228 17.23 21.71 -9.70
CA ALA A 228 17.70 20.52 -9.01
C ALA A 228 17.58 19.27 -9.89
N LEU A 229 16.45 19.07 -10.56
CA LEU A 229 16.25 17.95 -11.48
C LEU A 229 17.23 18.04 -12.68
N GLY A 230 17.42 19.23 -13.25
CA GLY A 230 18.41 19.46 -14.31
C GLY A 230 19.83 19.09 -13.86
N LYS A 231 20.21 19.50 -12.65
CA LYS A 231 21.51 19.18 -12.07
C LYS A 231 21.68 17.69 -11.78
N ILE A 232 20.64 17.02 -11.26
CA ILE A 232 20.65 15.56 -11.06
C ILE A 232 20.87 14.84 -12.40
N ARG A 233 20.17 15.25 -13.46
CA ARG A 233 20.34 14.65 -14.79
C ARG A 233 21.74 14.83 -15.36
N SER A 234 22.42 15.93 -15.07
CA SER A 234 23.76 16.22 -15.59
C SER A 234 24.88 15.64 -14.74
N GLU A 235 24.69 15.52 -13.42
CA GLU A 235 25.79 15.18 -12.50
C GLU A 235 25.71 13.77 -11.89
N CYS A 236 24.53 13.15 -11.89
CA CYS A 236 24.37 11.79 -11.38
C CYS A 236 24.41 10.78 -12.53
N GLU A 237 24.90 9.57 -12.26
CA GLU A 237 24.79 8.46 -13.19
C GLU A 237 23.31 8.15 -13.44
N GLN A 238 22.90 8.14 -14.71
CA GLN A 238 21.51 7.96 -15.13
C GLN A 238 21.14 6.47 -15.19
N ASN A 239 21.08 5.84 -14.04
CA ASN A 239 20.57 4.47 -13.85
C ASN A 239 19.09 4.46 -13.46
N ASP A 240 18.48 3.27 -13.43
CA ASP A 240 17.05 3.09 -13.13
C ASP A 240 16.65 3.72 -11.80
N SER A 241 17.50 3.59 -10.76
CA SER A 241 17.21 4.14 -9.44
C SER A 241 17.11 5.67 -9.45
N VAL A 242 18.01 6.35 -10.16
CA VAL A 242 17.96 7.82 -10.29
C VAL A 242 16.76 8.24 -11.12
N GLN A 243 16.38 7.49 -12.15
CA GLN A 243 15.19 7.78 -12.93
C GLN A 243 13.91 7.63 -12.08
N VAL A 244 13.80 6.59 -11.27
CA VAL A 244 12.67 6.41 -10.31
C VAL A 244 12.62 7.56 -9.31
N PHE A 245 13.79 8.03 -8.80
CA PHE A 245 13.85 9.18 -7.91
C PHE A 245 13.31 10.45 -8.59
N ILE A 246 13.81 10.75 -9.80
CA ILE A 246 13.37 11.91 -10.60
C ILE A 246 11.86 11.84 -10.85
N GLN A 247 11.36 10.70 -11.31
CA GLN A 247 9.97 10.49 -11.67
C GLN A 247 9.03 10.65 -10.47
N SER A 248 9.47 10.22 -9.28
CA SER A 248 8.69 10.40 -8.05
C SER A 248 8.54 11.87 -7.62
N ILE A 249 9.44 12.73 -8.07
CA ILE A 249 9.39 14.19 -7.83
C ILE A 249 8.52 14.88 -8.90
N GLU A 250 8.64 14.44 -10.16
CA GLU A 250 7.87 15.03 -11.27
C GLU A 250 6.38 14.71 -11.21
N ASN A 251 6.02 13.61 -10.57
CA ASN A 251 4.63 13.18 -10.38
C ASN A 251 3.98 13.74 -9.10
N SER A 252 4.70 14.54 -8.33
CA SER A 252 4.31 15.11 -7.03
C SER A 252 3.51 16.42 -7.15
#